data_e7f1aba1dc16ea3b7e21412667d0380f
#
_entry.id   e7f1aba1dc16ea3b7e21412667d0380f
#
_cell.length_a   1.000
_cell.length_b   1.000
_cell.length_c   1.000
_cell.angle_alpha   90.00
_cell.angle_beta   90.00
_cell.angle_gamma   90.00
#
_symmetry.space_group_name_H-M   'P 1'
#
loop_
_entity.id
_entity.type
_entity.pdbx_description
1 polymer ?
#
loop_
_entity_poly.entity_id
_entity_poly.type
_entity_poly.pdbx_seq_one_letter_code
_entity_poly.pdbx_strand_id
1 'polypeptide(L)'
;MPWIYDPNAGGSGYVDTETGEVLSDAEAQALIDGMIGASENVADTLAQMYADGLISPADWREEMREEIEDEYIVGYLAGIGGLLIMEAIDWEALGAMIAEQFGYLDAFTEDLSDLTPEQIAARARMYMRSSREAYETARRKAADRFGYTEYKWVLGIAEHCEDCVTLSNLGYISITIPFISPSSGEEAIPGNGATRCHTNCQCHLEYR
;
A
#
# COMPACT_ATOMS: atom_id res chain seq x y z
N MET A 1 2.08 -16.10 12.59
CA MET A 1 0.92 -16.42 11.76
C MET A 1 1.17 -17.76 11.08
N PRO A 2 0.18 -18.64 10.98
CA PRO A 2 0.36 -19.99 10.41
C PRO A 2 0.32 -20.01 8.87
N TRP A 3 0.57 -18.89 8.21
CA TRP A 3 0.52 -18.75 6.75
C TRP A 3 1.90 -18.87 6.13
N ILE A 4 2.00 -19.70 5.07
CA ILE A 4 3.16 -19.76 4.18
C ILE A 4 2.75 -19.32 2.77
N TYR A 5 3.70 -18.79 2.01
CA TYR A 5 3.47 -18.44 0.62
C TYR A 5 3.81 -19.61 -0.30
N ASP A 6 2.82 -20.06 -1.09
CA ASP A 6 2.97 -21.02 -2.19
C ASP A 6 2.40 -20.40 -3.47
N PRO A 7 3.24 -20.01 -4.43
CA PRO A 7 2.79 -19.39 -5.66
C PRO A 7 1.89 -20.27 -6.52
N ASN A 8 1.88 -21.59 -6.27
CA ASN A 8 1.06 -22.54 -7.02
C ASN A 8 -0.32 -22.79 -6.38
N ALA A 9 -0.55 -22.25 -5.20
CA ALA A 9 -1.81 -22.49 -4.47
C ALA A 9 -3.03 -21.78 -5.09
N GLY A 10 -2.80 -20.78 -5.96
CA GLY A 10 -3.85 -19.89 -6.48
C GLY A 10 -4.27 -18.82 -5.45
N GLY A 11 -5.30 -18.03 -5.77
CA GLY A 11 -5.77 -16.93 -4.93
C GLY A 11 -4.64 -15.96 -4.57
N SER A 12 -4.52 -15.62 -3.28
CA SER A 12 -3.45 -14.74 -2.79
C SER A 12 -2.06 -15.41 -2.76
N GLY A 13 -1.98 -16.73 -2.94
CA GLY A 13 -0.78 -17.53 -2.75
C GLY A 13 -0.47 -17.89 -1.28
N TYR A 14 -1.22 -17.40 -0.32
CA TYR A 14 -1.02 -17.72 1.10
C TYR A 14 -1.84 -18.94 1.51
N VAL A 15 -1.17 -19.92 2.11
CA VAL A 15 -1.76 -21.18 2.58
C VAL A 15 -1.62 -21.27 4.10
N ASP A 16 -2.72 -21.55 4.78
CA ASP A 16 -2.72 -21.86 6.20
C ASP A 16 -2.02 -23.21 6.44
N THR A 17 -0.97 -23.23 7.26
CA THR A 17 -0.18 -24.43 7.52
C THR A 17 -0.89 -25.46 8.40
N GLU A 18 -1.97 -25.08 9.09
CA GLU A 18 -2.73 -25.97 9.97
C GLU A 18 -3.91 -26.60 9.24
N THR A 19 -4.61 -25.81 8.39
CA THR A 19 -5.81 -26.28 7.68
C THR A 19 -5.57 -26.64 6.23
N GLY A 20 -4.51 -26.10 5.60
CA GLY A 20 -4.24 -26.21 4.17
C GLY A 20 -5.14 -25.34 3.31
N GLU A 21 -5.95 -24.46 3.92
CA GLU A 21 -6.82 -23.53 3.20
C GLU A 21 -5.99 -22.41 2.55
N VAL A 22 -6.39 -22.04 1.33
CA VAL A 22 -5.78 -20.93 0.61
C VAL A 22 -6.52 -19.64 0.95
N LEU A 23 -5.79 -18.62 1.38
CA LEU A 23 -6.35 -17.29 1.60
C LEU A 23 -6.81 -16.71 0.26
N SER A 24 -8.07 -16.36 0.16
CA SER A 24 -8.59 -15.68 -1.03
C SER A 24 -7.98 -14.28 -1.19
N ASP A 25 -7.98 -13.73 -2.40
CA ASP A 25 -7.54 -12.34 -2.63
C ASP A 25 -8.31 -11.34 -1.77
N ALA A 26 -9.63 -11.56 -1.57
CA ALA A 26 -10.46 -10.71 -0.74
C ALA A 26 -10.07 -10.76 0.75
N GLU A 27 -9.72 -11.93 1.27
CA GLU A 27 -9.25 -12.09 2.65
C GLU A 27 -7.86 -11.47 2.84
N ALA A 28 -6.94 -11.67 1.88
CA ALA A 28 -5.63 -11.02 1.89
C ALA A 28 -5.80 -9.49 1.87
N GLN A 29 -6.69 -8.98 1.04
CA GLN A 29 -7.01 -7.56 0.96
C GLN A 29 -7.56 -7.03 2.29
N ALA A 30 -8.46 -7.77 2.95
CA ALA A 30 -9.01 -7.39 4.25
C ALA A 30 -7.94 -7.34 5.36
N LEU A 31 -6.93 -8.22 5.30
CA LEU A 31 -5.79 -8.16 6.23
C LEU A 31 -4.95 -6.90 6.01
N ILE A 32 -4.65 -6.55 4.77
CA ILE A 32 -3.91 -5.32 4.43
C ILE A 32 -4.71 -4.08 4.86
N ASP A 33 -6.02 -4.05 4.60
CA ASP A 33 -6.89 -2.95 5.04
C ASP A 33 -6.90 -2.82 6.57
N GLY A 34 -6.89 -3.94 7.29
CA GLY A 34 -6.81 -3.98 8.74
C GLY A 34 -5.47 -3.46 9.29
N MET A 35 -4.36 -3.77 8.63
CA MET A 35 -3.03 -3.26 8.98
C MET A 35 -2.96 -1.75 8.77
N ILE A 36 -3.31 -1.27 7.58
CA ILE A 36 -3.37 0.17 7.28
C ILE A 36 -4.25 0.91 8.30
N GLY A 37 -5.43 0.37 8.62
CA GLY A 37 -6.32 0.96 9.62
C GLY A 37 -5.73 1.00 11.04
N ALA A 38 -4.89 0.03 11.41
CA ALA A 38 -4.16 0.07 12.69
C ALA A 38 -3.13 1.20 12.71
N SER A 39 -2.33 1.33 11.65
CA SER A 39 -1.32 2.40 11.50
C SER A 39 -1.96 3.79 11.37
N GLU A 40 -3.16 3.91 10.77
CA GLU A 40 -3.92 5.16 10.79
C GLU A 40 -4.27 5.61 12.23
N ASN A 41 -4.59 4.68 13.13
CA ASN A 41 -4.85 5.01 14.54
C ASN A 41 -3.57 5.49 15.26
N VAL A 42 -2.40 4.94 14.92
CA VAL A 42 -1.11 5.44 15.44
C VAL A 42 -0.85 6.85 14.91
N ALA A 43 -1.02 7.07 13.62
CA ALA A 43 -0.86 8.38 13.00
C ALA A 43 -1.80 9.46 13.61
N ASP A 44 -3.05 9.11 13.90
CA ASP A 44 -3.99 9.99 14.62
C ASP A 44 -3.51 10.30 16.06
N THR A 45 -2.97 9.30 16.74
CA THR A 45 -2.42 9.47 18.09
C THR A 45 -1.24 10.43 18.07
N LEU A 46 -0.31 10.27 17.13
CA LEU A 46 0.85 11.16 16.97
C LEU A 46 0.41 12.59 16.66
N ALA A 47 -0.59 12.77 15.78
CA ALA A 47 -1.15 14.08 15.47
C ALA A 47 -1.76 14.75 16.72
N GLN A 48 -2.46 13.99 17.57
CA GLN A 48 -3.03 14.47 18.81
C GLN A 48 -1.93 14.83 19.83
N MET A 49 -0.91 13.97 19.99
CA MET A 49 0.22 14.25 20.90
C MET A 49 0.96 15.54 20.52
N TYR A 50 1.14 15.78 19.22
CA TYR A 50 1.70 17.03 18.73
C TYR A 50 0.79 18.23 19.04
N ALA A 51 -0.51 18.12 18.78
CA ALA A 51 -1.49 19.15 19.04
C ALA A 51 -1.57 19.53 20.54
N ASP A 52 -1.41 18.56 21.42
CA ASP A 52 -1.39 18.74 22.87
C ASP A 52 -0.03 19.26 23.41
N GLY A 53 0.96 19.44 22.52
CA GLY A 53 2.31 19.88 22.88
C GLY A 53 3.12 18.84 23.67
N LEU A 54 2.76 17.57 23.57
CA LEU A 54 3.45 16.45 24.26
C LEU A 54 4.71 16.01 23.50
N ILE A 55 4.75 16.23 22.18
CA ILE A 55 5.92 15.97 21.33
C ILE A 55 6.22 17.20 20.49
N SER A 56 7.48 17.39 20.12
CA SER A 56 7.91 18.47 19.23
C SER A 56 7.63 18.13 17.75
N PRO A 57 7.67 19.12 16.82
CA PRO A 57 7.61 18.83 15.39
C PRO A 57 8.68 17.83 14.90
N ALA A 58 9.87 17.89 15.49
CA ALA A 58 10.97 16.99 15.17
C ALA A 58 10.69 15.56 15.64
N ASP A 59 10.17 15.41 16.88
CA ASP A 59 9.78 14.08 17.41
C ASP A 59 8.61 13.52 16.59
N TRP A 60 7.59 14.34 16.29
CA TRP A 60 6.47 13.90 15.44
C TRP A 60 6.94 13.39 14.07
N ARG A 61 7.88 14.10 13.44
CA ARG A 61 8.45 13.68 12.16
C ARG A 61 9.18 12.35 12.26
N GLU A 62 9.98 12.15 13.33
CA GLU A 62 10.75 10.92 13.51
C GLU A 62 9.83 9.71 13.74
N GLU A 63 8.86 9.83 14.62
CA GLU A 63 7.85 8.80 14.87
C GLU A 63 7.06 8.46 13.60
N MET A 64 6.66 9.47 12.82
CA MET A 64 6.00 9.25 11.53
C MET A 64 6.89 8.56 10.50
N ARG A 65 8.22 8.79 10.52
CA ARG A 65 9.16 8.06 9.66
C ARG A 65 9.22 6.59 10.01
N GLU A 66 9.30 6.27 11.30
CA GLU A 66 9.29 4.89 11.78
C GLU A 66 8.01 4.16 11.34
N GLU A 67 6.84 4.78 11.54
CA GLU A 67 5.56 4.21 11.12
C GLU A 67 5.46 4.01 9.60
N ILE A 68 5.92 4.98 8.79
CA ILE A 68 5.95 4.85 7.33
C ILE A 68 6.86 3.70 6.91
N GLU A 69 8.07 3.63 7.47
CA GLU A 69 9.04 2.59 7.14
C GLU A 69 8.50 1.20 7.48
N ASP A 70 7.98 1.01 8.68
CA ASP A 70 7.41 -0.25 9.15
C ASP A 70 6.23 -0.69 8.27
N GLU A 71 5.30 0.22 7.97
CA GLU A 71 4.12 -0.09 7.17
C GLU A 71 4.48 -0.45 5.72
N TYR A 72 5.46 0.23 5.12
CA TYR A 72 5.95 -0.08 3.77
C TYR A 72 6.68 -1.41 3.73
N ILE A 73 7.52 -1.72 4.73
CA ILE A 73 8.21 -3.00 4.84
C ILE A 73 7.19 -4.13 4.97
N VAL A 74 6.23 -4.01 5.87
CA VAL A 74 5.23 -5.05 6.12
C VAL A 74 4.34 -5.24 4.88
N GLY A 75 3.88 -4.14 4.26
CA GLY A 75 3.08 -4.19 3.04
C GLY A 75 3.83 -4.86 1.89
N TYR A 76 5.08 -4.47 1.66
CA TYR A 76 5.90 -5.06 0.60
C TYR A 76 6.18 -6.54 0.84
N LEU A 77 6.55 -6.93 2.06
CA LEU A 77 6.77 -8.33 2.44
C LEU A 77 5.50 -9.16 2.25
N ALA A 78 4.36 -8.64 2.65
CA ALA A 78 3.07 -9.29 2.41
C ALA A 78 2.78 -9.44 0.91
N GLY A 79 3.11 -8.44 0.08
CA GLY A 79 2.89 -8.50 -1.36
C GLY A 79 3.81 -9.47 -2.09
N ILE A 80 5.10 -9.53 -1.72
CA ILE A 80 6.10 -10.38 -2.40
C ILE A 80 6.02 -11.87 -2.00
N GLY A 81 5.37 -12.19 -0.89
CA GLY A 81 5.30 -13.55 -0.37
C GLY A 81 6.25 -13.84 0.79
N GLY A 82 6.76 -12.82 1.45
CA GLY A 82 7.58 -12.89 2.65
C GLY A 82 9.08 -12.74 2.42
N LEU A 83 9.81 -12.65 3.52
CA LEU A 83 11.26 -12.34 3.53
C LEU A 83 12.12 -13.31 2.71
N LEU A 84 11.74 -14.60 2.66
CA LEU A 84 12.51 -15.61 1.95
C LEU A 84 12.45 -15.48 0.42
N ILE A 85 11.47 -14.73 -0.10
CA ILE A 85 11.26 -14.49 -1.54
C ILE A 85 11.94 -13.18 -1.98
N MET A 86 12.27 -12.30 -1.03
CA MET A 86 12.93 -11.01 -1.30
C MET A 86 14.30 -11.18 -1.97
N GLU A 87 14.54 -10.40 -3.01
CA GLU A 87 15.81 -10.27 -3.71
C GLU A 87 16.42 -8.89 -3.46
N ALA A 88 17.69 -8.69 -3.81
CA ALA A 88 18.36 -7.40 -3.64
C ALA A 88 17.63 -6.24 -4.34
N ILE A 89 17.10 -6.50 -5.54
CA ILE A 89 16.33 -5.50 -6.32
C ILE A 89 14.99 -5.13 -5.65
N ASP A 90 14.44 -5.99 -4.81
CA ASP A 90 13.23 -5.67 -4.06
C ASP A 90 13.53 -4.70 -2.93
N TRP A 91 14.64 -4.91 -2.23
CA TRP A 91 15.12 -3.97 -1.20
C TRP A 91 15.44 -2.60 -1.77
N GLU A 92 16.04 -2.53 -2.97
CA GLU A 92 16.28 -1.25 -3.65
C GLU A 92 14.97 -0.54 -4.00
N ALA A 93 14.00 -1.27 -4.54
CA ALA A 93 12.70 -0.72 -4.89
C ALA A 93 11.91 -0.24 -3.65
N LEU A 94 11.86 -1.05 -2.60
CA LEU A 94 11.23 -0.68 -1.33
C LEU A 94 11.89 0.56 -0.72
N GLY A 95 13.22 0.58 -0.66
CA GLY A 95 13.98 1.73 -0.16
C GLY A 95 13.70 3.02 -0.94
N ALA A 96 13.54 2.94 -2.27
CA ALA A 96 13.18 4.09 -3.09
C ALA A 96 11.76 4.62 -2.76
N MET A 97 10.79 3.73 -2.58
CA MET A 97 9.42 4.09 -2.21
C MET A 97 9.38 4.77 -0.83
N ILE A 98 10.07 4.22 0.17
CA ILE A 98 10.19 4.81 1.51
C ILE A 98 10.85 6.18 1.45
N ALA A 99 11.95 6.32 0.70
CA ALA A 99 12.65 7.59 0.56
C ALA A 99 11.77 8.69 -0.08
N GLU A 100 10.91 8.33 -1.03
CA GLU A 100 9.95 9.25 -1.63
C GLU A 100 8.93 9.75 -0.59
N GLN A 101 8.38 8.85 0.23
CA GLN A 101 7.45 9.23 1.30
C GLN A 101 8.12 10.11 2.36
N PHE A 102 9.38 9.84 2.70
CA PHE A 102 10.16 10.72 3.59
C PHE A 102 10.33 12.12 3.02
N GLY A 103 10.54 12.23 1.70
CA GLY A 103 10.58 13.53 1.03
C GLY A 103 9.28 14.32 1.16
N TYR A 104 8.13 13.65 1.00
CA TYR A 104 6.82 14.28 1.21
C TYR A 104 6.58 14.65 2.68
N LEU A 105 6.97 13.80 3.61
CA LEU A 105 6.85 14.06 5.05
C LEU A 105 7.71 15.26 5.48
N ASP A 106 8.95 15.34 5.01
CA ASP A 106 9.85 16.45 5.32
C ASP A 106 9.27 17.78 4.83
N ALA A 107 8.79 17.85 3.59
CA ALA A 107 8.13 19.04 3.06
C ALA A 107 6.87 19.41 3.86
N PHE A 108 6.06 18.42 4.25
CA PHE A 108 4.88 18.68 5.07
C PHE A 108 5.21 19.22 6.47
N THR A 109 6.31 18.72 7.06
CA THR A 109 6.71 19.13 8.42
C THR A 109 7.14 20.59 8.49
N GLU A 110 7.57 21.21 7.39
CA GLU A 110 7.91 22.63 7.33
C GLU A 110 6.72 23.54 7.65
N ASP A 111 5.51 23.15 7.27
CA ASP A 111 4.26 23.88 7.46
C ASP A 111 3.44 23.42 8.68
N LEU A 112 3.96 22.46 9.46
CA LEU A 112 3.19 21.75 10.50
C LEU A 112 2.57 22.70 11.55
N SER A 113 3.28 23.77 11.90
CA SER A 113 2.81 24.77 12.88
C SER A 113 1.62 25.61 12.42
N ASP A 114 1.37 25.67 11.11
CA ASP A 114 0.31 26.48 10.51
C ASP A 114 -0.98 25.67 10.28
N LEU A 115 -0.95 24.38 10.63
CA LEU A 115 -2.05 23.44 10.38
C LEU A 115 -2.88 23.17 11.63
N THR A 116 -4.16 22.84 11.43
CA THR A 116 -5.01 22.36 12.51
C THR A 116 -4.71 20.89 12.83
N PRO A 117 -5.01 20.41 14.06
CA PRO A 117 -4.84 19.00 14.40
C PRO A 117 -5.53 18.04 13.42
N GLU A 118 -6.71 18.39 12.94
CA GLU A 118 -7.48 17.61 11.97
C GLU A 118 -6.79 17.53 10.61
N GLN A 119 -6.13 18.61 10.16
CA GLN A 119 -5.36 18.64 8.92
C GLN A 119 -4.10 17.76 9.05
N ILE A 120 -3.42 17.82 10.20
CA ILE A 120 -2.26 17.00 10.49
C ILE A 120 -2.66 15.52 10.50
N ALA A 121 -3.72 15.15 11.23
CA ALA A 121 -4.23 13.78 11.28
C ALA A 121 -4.66 13.27 9.89
N ALA A 122 -5.38 14.09 9.13
CA ALA A 122 -5.79 13.71 7.78
C ALA A 122 -4.59 13.43 6.86
N ARG A 123 -3.53 14.25 6.95
CA ARG A 123 -2.31 14.05 6.15
C ARG A 123 -1.52 12.84 6.65
N ALA A 124 -1.40 12.64 7.96
CA ALA A 124 -0.74 11.48 8.55
C ALA A 124 -1.37 10.16 8.08
N ARG A 125 -2.71 10.05 8.08
CA ARG A 125 -3.41 8.89 7.52
C ARG A 125 -3.12 8.65 6.04
N MET A 126 -2.89 9.70 5.23
CA MET A 126 -2.54 9.52 3.81
C MET A 126 -1.22 8.78 3.63
N TYR A 127 -0.22 9.01 4.50
CA TYR A 127 1.04 8.27 4.48
C TYR A 127 0.82 6.77 4.78
N MET A 128 -0.03 6.45 5.75
CA MET A 128 -0.33 5.05 6.06
C MET A 128 -1.04 4.36 4.87
N ARG A 129 -2.02 5.02 4.27
CA ARG A 129 -2.75 4.49 3.10
C ARG A 129 -1.86 4.27 1.87
N SER A 130 -0.81 5.08 1.70
CA SER A 130 0.11 4.94 0.58
C SER A 130 0.90 3.64 0.61
N SER A 131 1.03 2.95 1.76
CA SER A 131 1.66 1.64 1.87
C SER A 131 0.98 0.54 1.04
N ARG A 132 -0.30 0.73 0.66
CA ARG A 132 -0.97 -0.15 -0.31
C ARG A 132 -0.21 -0.24 -1.63
N GLU A 133 0.41 0.84 -2.07
CA GLU A 133 1.28 0.84 -3.25
C GLU A 133 2.42 -0.16 -3.10
N ALA A 134 3.06 -0.22 -1.92
CA ALA A 134 4.14 -1.16 -1.64
C ALA A 134 3.65 -2.61 -1.77
N TYR A 135 2.49 -2.93 -1.18
CA TYR A 135 1.86 -4.24 -1.28
C TYR A 135 1.54 -4.63 -2.74
N GLU A 136 0.84 -3.78 -3.49
CA GLU A 136 0.42 -4.09 -4.86
C GLU A 136 1.61 -4.13 -5.84
N THR A 137 2.62 -3.27 -5.64
CA THR A 137 3.87 -3.31 -6.40
C THR A 137 4.60 -4.63 -6.20
N ALA A 138 4.71 -5.07 -4.95
CA ALA A 138 5.34 -6.34 -4.61
C ALA A 138 4.55 -7.54 -5.15
N ARG A 139 3.22 -7.53 -5.04
CA ARG A 139 2.37 -8.56 -5.64
C ARG A 139 2.55 -8.69 -7.15
N ARG A 140 2.63 -7.56 -7.86
CA ARG A 140 2.87 -7.58 -9.31
C ARG A 140 4.21 -8.21 -9.65
N LYS A 141 5.27 -7.89 -8.89
CA LYS A 141 6.59 -8.52 -9.06
C LYS A 141 6.56 -10.01 -8.75
N ALA A 142 5.88 -10.41 -7.67
CA ALA A 142 5.71 -11.82 -7.35
C ALA A 142 4.98 -12.56 -8.47
N ALA A 143 3.88 -12.01 -8.95
CA ALA A 143 3.09 -12.60 -10.03
C ALA A 143 3.94 -12.81 -11.31
N ASP A 144 4.73 -11.80 -11.72
CA ASP A 144 5.64 -11.92 -12.87
C ASP A 144 6.69 -13.02 -12.66
N ARG A 145 7.32 -13.09 -11.49
CA ARG A 145 8.30 -14.13 -11.13
C ARG A 145 7.72 -15.54 -11.15
N PHE A 146 6.47 -15.70 -10.75
CA PHE A 146 5.79 -16.98 -10.70
C PHE A 146 5.05 -17.34 -11.99
N GLY A 147 5.21 -16.54 -13.06
CA GLY A 147 4.76 -16.85 -14.40
C GLY A 147 3.29 -16.53 -14.68
N TYR A 148 2.66 -15.70 -13.87
CA TYR A 148 1.39 -15.11 -14.24
C TYR A 148 1.56 -14.21 -15.47
N THR A 149 0.63 -14.27 -16.40
CA THR A 149 0.76 -13.55 -17.69
C THR A 149 -0.19 -12.38 -17.83
N GLU A 150 -1.23 -12.35 -17.03
CA GLU A 150 -2.28 -11.33 -17.10
C GLU A 150 -2.69 -10.87 -15.70
N TYR A 151 -3.18 -9.63 -15.63
CA TYR A 151 -3.75 -9.07 -14.41
C TYR A 151 -4.90 -8.12 -14.74
N LYS A 152 -5.77 -7.87 -13.77
CA LYS A 152 -6.89 -6.93 -13.89
C LYS A 152 -6.99 -6.03 -12.66
N TRP A 153 -7.55 -4.85 -12.89
CA TRP A 153 -7.94 -3.93 -11.82
C TRP A 153 -9.29 -4.35 -11.25
N VAL A 154 -9.37 -4.55 -9.94
CA VAL A 154 -10.60 -4.96 -9.24
C VAL A 154 -11.03 -3.86 -8.30
N LEU A 155 -12.30 -3.49 -8.39
CA LEU A 155 -12.90 -2.49 -7.51
C LEU A 155 -13.08 -3.08 -6.11
N GLY A 156 -12.64 -2.36 -5.08
CA GLY A 156 -12.85 -2.72 -3.67
C GLY A 156 -14.28 -2.41 -3.18
N ILE A 157 -14.44 -2.27 -1.87
CA ILE A 157 -15.75 -2.06 -1.24
C ILE A 157 -16.16 -0.58 -1.09
N ALA A 158 -15.26 0.36 -1.36
CA ALA A 158 -15.51 1.80 -1.23
C ALA A 158 -16.17 2.40 -2.48
N GLU A 159 -16.59 3.66 -2.39
CA GLU A 159 -16.94 4.45 -3.58
C GLU A 159 -15.70 4.63 -4.47
N HIS A 160 -15.88 4.47 -5.79
CA HIS A 160 -14.81 4.49 -6.76
C HIS A 160 -14.80 5.77 -7.58
N CYS A 161 -13.61 6.31 -7.82
CA CYS A 161 -13.43 7.39 -8.78
C CYS A 161 -13.59 6.88 -10.23
N GLU A 162 -13.79 7.80 -11.18
CA GLU A 162 -13.97 7.47 -12.59
C GLU A 162 -12.76 6.72 -13.17
N ASP A 163 -11.54 7.02 -12.71
CA ASP A 163 -10.33 6.34 -13.17
C ASP A 163 -10.37 4.85 -12.78
N CYS A 164 -10.69 4.53 -11.53
CA CYS A 164 -10.79 3.15 -11.06
C CYS A 164 -11.84 2.36 -11.84
N VAL A 165 -13.01 2.95 -12.12
CA VAL A 165 -14.05 2.32 -12.94
C VAL A 165 -13.55 2.08 -14.37
N THR A 166 -12.85 3.05 -14.95
CA THR A 166 -12.29 2.93 -16.30
C THR A 166 -11.24 1.82 -16.39
N LEU A 167 -10.33 1.78 -15.40
CA LEU A 167 -9.28 0.75 -15.33
C LEU A 167 -9.89 -0.65 -15.15
N SER A 168 -10.88 -0.79 -14.27
CA SER A 168 -11.58 -2.06 -14.05
C SER A 168 -12.28 -2.59 -15.32
N ASN A 169 -12.80 -1.70 -16.15
CA ASN A 169 -13.47 -2.07 -17.40
C ASN A 169 -12.52 -2.58 -18.49
N LEU A 170 -11.21 -2.42 -18.35
CA LEU A 170 -10.23 -3.00 -19.28
C LEU A 170 -10.17 -4.53 -19.20
N GLY A 171 -10.63 -5.11 -18.06
CA GLY A 171 -10.54 -6.54 -17.82
C GLY A 171 -9.09 -6.99 -17.63
N TYR A 172 -8.80 -8.25 -17.98
CA TYR A 172 -7.45 -8.78 -17.93
C TYR A 172 -6.59 -8.23 -19.07
N ILE A 173 -5.43 -7.69 -18.73
CA ILE A 173 -4.39 -7.24 -19.67
C ILE A 173 -3.07 -7.95 -19.35
N SER A 174 -2.12 -7.96 -20.29
CA SER A 174 -0.80 -8.55 -20.06
C SER A 174 -0.10 -7.89 -18.89
N ILE A 175 0.54 -8.67 -18.02
CA ILE A 175 1.28 -8.18 -16.86
C ILE A 175 2.44 -7.23 -17.24
N THR A 176 2.91 -7.29 -18.49
CA THR A 176 3.94 -6.40 -19.04
C THR A 176 3.42 -5.03 -19.49
N ILE A 177 2.10 -4.84 -19.55
CA ILE A 177 1.47 -3.57 -19.93
C ILE A 177 0.97 -2.87 -18.68
N PRO A 178 1.47 -1.67 -18.33
CA PRO A 178 1.01 -0.97 -17.15
C PRO A 178 -0.43 -0.45 -17.33
N PHE A 179 -1.20 -0.41 -16.24
CA PHE A 179 -2.39 0.43 -16.19
C PHE A 179 -1.96 1.89 -16.23
N ILE A 180 -2.62 2.69 -17.06
CA ILE A 180 -2.36 4.14 -17.16
C ILE A 180 -3.59 4.87 -16.65
N SER A 181 -3.41 5.74 -15.67
CA SER A 181 -4.49 6.56 -15.13
C SER A 181 -5.05 7.50 -16.22
N PRO A 182 -6.37 7.49 -16.46
CA PRO A 182 -6.98 8.41 -17.41
C PRO A 182 -6.81 9.89 -17.07
N SER A 183 -6.72 10.24 -15.80
CA SER A 183 -6.65 11.63 -15.35
C SER A 183 -5.23 12.19 -15.32
N SER A 184 -4.22 11.40 -14.89
CA SER A 184 -2.83 11.87 -14.77
C SER A 184 -1.97 11.49 -15.97
N GLY A 185 -2.29 10.40 -16.69
CA GLY A 185 -1.44 9.83 -17.72
C GLY A 185 -0.25 9.03 -17.17
N GLU A 186 -0.17 8.84 -15.87
CA GLU A 186 0.88 8.10 -15.18
C GLU A 186 0.52 6.62 -14.99
N GLU A 187 1.52 5.79 -14.72
CA GLU A 187 1.29 4.40 -14.33
C GLU A 187 0.47 4.36 -13.04
N ALA A 188 -0.64 3.61 -13.07
CA ALA A 188 -1.54 3.45 -11.94
C ALA A 188 -1.33 2.09 -11.28
N ILE A 189 -1.06 2.13 -9.97
CA ILE A 189 -1.08 1.01 -9.04
C ILE A 189 -2.02 1.41 -7.90
N PRO A 190 -2.88 0.51 -7.39
CA PRO A 190 -3.74 0.88 -6.26
C PRO A 190 -2.94 1.47 -5.09
N GLY A 191 -3.30 2.67 -4.65
CA GLY A 191 -2.62 3.37 -3.56
C GLY A 191 -1.49 4.32 -3.96
N ASN A 192 -0.97 4.29 -5.20
CA ASN A 192 0.18 5.11 -5.63
C ASN A 192 -0.14 6.59 -5.94
N GLY A 193 -1.37 7.01 -5.74
CA GLY A 193 -1.74 8.42 -5.94
C GLY A 193 -2.05 8.84 -7.39
N ALA A 194 -1.75 8.01 -8.40
CA ALA A 194 -1.94 8.36 -9.81
C ALA A 194 -3.41 8.51 -10.21
N THR A 195 -4.35 7.84 -9.54
CA THR A 195 -5.78 7.96 -9.81
C THR A 195 -6.42 9.09 -8.99
N ARG A 196 -7.62 9.56 -9.38
CA ARG A 196 -8.35 10.65 -8.70
C ARG A 196 -8.68 10.39 -7.24
N CYS A 197 -8.75 9.15 -6.79
CA CYS A 197 -8.90 8.81 -5.38
C CYS A 197 -7.58 8.87 -4.60
N HIS A 198 -6.47 9.12 -5.27
CA HIS A 198 -5.14 9.19 -4.70
C HIS A 198 -4.83 7.96 -3.81
N THR A 199 -4.22 8.17 -2.65
CA THR A 199 -3.91 7.09 -1.68
C THR A 199 -5.14 6.48 -1.01
N ASN A 200 -6.34 7.07 -1.19
CA ASN A 200 -7.60 6.50 -0.69
C ASN A 200 -8.15 5.36 -1.58
N CYS A 201 -7.39 4.93 -2.59
CA CYS A 201 -7.79 3.83 -3.45
C CYS A 201 -7.84 2.51 -2.67
N GLN A 202 -9.02 1.88 -2.62
CA GLN A 202 -9.23 0.56 -2.02
C GLN A 202 -9.40 -0.54 -3.08
N CYS A 203 -9.01 -0.26 -4.31
CA CYS A 203 -8.91 -1.26 -5.37
C CYS A 203 -7.71 -2.16 -5.13
N HIS A 204 -7.67 -3.29 -5.84
CA HIS A 204 -6.56 -4.23 -5.83
C HIS A 204 -6.35 -4.84 -7.21
N LEU A 205 -5.26 -5.59 -7.37
CA LEU A 205 -4.95 -6.32 -8.60
C LEU A 205 -5.20 -7.82 -8.41
N GLU A 206 -5.82 -8.47 -9.38
CA GLU A 206 -5.92 -9.92 -9.48
C GLU A 206 -5.11 -10.45 -10.65
N TYR A 207 -4.49 -11.61 -10.51
CA TYR A 207 -3.54 -12.20 -11.45
C TYR A 207 -4.00 -13.56 -11.94
N ARG A 208 -3.64 -13.92 -13.21
CA ARG A 208 -3.83 -15.26 -13.75
C ARG A 208 -2.76 -15.66 -14.79
#